data_2082731f0f00f2825ab17e4d435019f9
#
_entry.id   2082731f0f00f2825ab17e4d435019f9
#
_cell.length_a   1.000
_cell.length_b   1.000
_cell.length_c   1.000
_cell.angle_alpha   90.00
_cell.angle_beta   90.00
_cell.angle_gamma   90.00
#
_symmetry.space_group_name_H-M   'P 1'
#
loop_
_entity.id
_entity.type
_entity.pdbx_description
1 polymer ?
#
loop_
_entity_poly.entity_id
_entity_poly.type
_entity_poly.pdbx_seq_one_letter_code
_entity_poly.pdbx_strand_id
1 'polypeptide(L)'
;MTSLQDCLTLDAQDPLRALRDQFTLPEGVIYLDGNSLGASPRAAAARVAEVVQQEWAQGLIRSWNDAGWISLPQRLGDQFAPWLGVGAGELVFTDTASINLYKVLTAAARIAREDAPQRKRLISERSNFP
;
A
#
# COMPACT_ATOMS: atom_id res chain seq x y z
N MET A 1 18.00 30.95 -10.01
CA MET A 1 18.25 29.90 -8.97
C MET A 1 17.25 30.14 -7.84
N THR A 2 16.56 29.11 -7.40
CA THR A 2 15.63 29.19 -6.26
C THR A 2 16.44 29.37 -4.97
N SER A 3 16.14 30.37 -4.17
CA SER A 3 16.78 30.61 -2.89
C SER A 3 16.12 29.81 -1.77
N LEU A 4 16.79 29.68 -0.61
CA LEU A 4 16.16 29.07 0.58
C LEU A 4 14.91 29.84 0.99
N GLN A 5 14.89 31.16 0.85
CA GLN A 5 13.73 31.99 1.20
C GLN A 5 12.53 31.69 0.29
N ASP A 6 12.78 31.43 -1.00
CA ASP A 6 11.71 31.03 -1.92
C ASP A 6 11.12 29.68 -1.51
N CYS A 7 11.94 28.69 -1.11
CA CYS A 7 11.50 27.42 -0.62
C CYS A 7 10.66 27.56 0.67
N LEU A 8 11.13 28.31 1.65
CA LEU A 8 10.38 28.56 2.89
C LEU A 8 9.02 29.24 2.63
N THR A 9 8.96 30.12 1.62
CA THR A 9 7.71 30.76 1.22
C THR A 9 6.75 29.77 0.60
N LEU A 10 7.24 28.86 -0.25
CA LEU A 10 6.43 27.79 -0.85
C LEU A 10 5.91 26.83 0.23
N ASP A 11 6.76 26.41 1.15
CA ASP A 11 6.38 25.56 2.28
C ASP A 11 5.28 26.20 3.14
N ALA A 12 5.40 27.50 3.40
CA ALA A 12 4.39 28.23 4.19
C ALA A 12 3.02 28.31 3.49
N GLN A 13 3.01 28.28 2.16
CA GLN A 13 1.80 28.35 1.33
C GLN A 13 1.25 26.98 0.95
N ASP A 14 1.97 25.89 1.25
CA ASP A 14 1.53 24.54 0.90
C ASP A 14 0.26 24.16 1.69
N PRO A 15 -0.85 23.89 1.01
CA PRO A 15 -2.09 23.46 1.66
C PRO A 15 -1.97 22.11 2.37
N LEU A 16 -0.97 21.30 2.01
CA LEU A 16 -0.73 19.97 2.59
C LEU A 16 0.24 20.01 3.77
N ARG A 17 0.84 21.15 4.09
CA ARG A 17 1.87 21.25 5.16
C ARG A 17 1.43 20.66 6.49
N ALA A 18 0.16 20.82 6.86
CA ALA A 18 -0.39 20.32 8.12
C ALA A 18 -0.43 18.79 8.18
N LEU A 19 -0.45 18.10 7.03
CA LEU A 19 -0.43 16.64 6.96
C LEU A 19 0.88 16.05 7.47
N ARG A 20 1.99 16.81 7.43
CA ARG A 20 3.28 16.37 7.98
C ARG A 20 3.16 15.97 9.45
N ASP A 21 2.35 16.67 10.22
CA ASP A 21 2.17 16.43 11.66
C ASP A 21 1.43 15.11 11.95
N GLN A 22 0.82 14.50 10.95
CA GLN A 22 0.18 13.19 11.07
C GLN A 22 1.19 12.04 11.03
N PHE A 23 2.45 12.32 10.70
CA PHE A 23 3.51 11.32 10.60
C PHE A 23 4.55 11.49 11.71
N THR A 24 5.18 10.38 12.11
CA THR A 24 6.33 10.39 13.00
C THR A 24 7.59 10.45 12.16
N LEU A 25 8.32 11.53 12.29
CA LEU A 25 9.61 11.74 11.62
C LEU A 25 10.66 12.07 12.67
N PRO A 26 11.89 11.54 12.58
CA PRO A 26 12.99 11.89 13.47
C PRO A 26 13.35 13.38 13.31
N GLU A 27 13.73 14.02 14.40
CA GLU A 27 14.17 15.41 14.39
C GLU A 27 15.44 15.58 13.54
N GLY A 28 15.51 16.64 12.76
CA GLY A 28 16.67 16.97 11.91
C GLY A 28 16.84 16.07 10.68
N VAL A 29 15.95 15.11 10.44
CA VAL A 29 16.01 14.25 9.26
C VAL A 29 15.09 14.78 8.16
N ILE A 30 15.68 14.99 6.99
CA ILE A 30 14.95 15.24 5.75
C ILE A 30 14.74 13.88 5.07
N TYR A 31 13.56 13.29 5.25
CA TYR A 31 13.26 11.96 4.73
C TYR A 31 12.60 12.04 3.36
N LEU A 32 13.31 11.57 2.34
CA LEU A 32 12.87 11.61 0.92
C LEU A 32 12.70 10.22 0.29
N ASP A 33 12.84 9.15 1.08
CA ASP A 33 12.77 7.77 0.59
C ASP A 33 11.46 7.06 0.98
N GLY A 34 10.35 7.80 0.91
CA GLY A 34 9.02 7.28 1.23
C GLY A 34 8.50 6.21 0.28
N ASN A 35 9.12 6.05 -0.89
CA ASN A 35 8.83 4.97 -1.83
C ASN A 35 9.40 3.62 -1.38
N SER A 36 10.53 3.60 -0.68
CA SER A 36 11.10 2.38 -0.10
C SER A 36 10.38 1.98 1.19
N LEU A 37 10.22 2.94 2.09
CA LEU A 37 9.47 2.78 3.34
C LEU A 37 8.79 4.11 3.70
N GLY A 38 7.48 4.14 3.70
CA GLY A 38 6.73 5.34 4.10
C GLY A 38 6.97 5.72 5.55
N ALA A 39 6.94 7.04 5.84
CA ALA A 39 6.94 7.52 7.22
C ALA A 39 5.74 6.96 7.98
N SER A 40 5.93 6.59 9.26
CA SER A 40 4.88 6.00 10.08
C SER A 40 3.78 7.01 10.40
N PRO A 41 2.52 6.77 10.01
CA PRO A 41 1.40 7.57 10.48
C PRO A 41 1.25 7.42 12.01
N ARG A 42 1.03 8.51 12.72
CA ARG A 42 0.83 8.48 14.18
C ARG A 42 -0.35 7.60 14.60
N ALA A 43 -1.41 7.59 13.79
CA ALA A 43 -2.59 6.75 14.01
C ALA A 43 -2.30 5.25 13.88
N ALA A 44 -1.27 4.84 13.13
CA ALA A 44 -0.97 3.42 12.89
C ALA A 44 -0.60 2.67 14.17
N ALA A 45 0.21 3.28 15.04
CA ALA A 45 0.62 2.64 16.31
C ALA A 45 -0.57 2.36 17.21
N ALA A 46 -1.49 3.33 17.35
CA ALA A 46 -2.71 3.18 18.14
C ALA A 46 -3.62 2.10 17.54
N ARG A 47 -3.78 2.09 16.22
CA ARG A 47 -4.61 1.08 15.54
C ARG A 47 -4.05 -0.33 15.68
N VAL A 48 -2.73 -0.50 15.57
CA VAL A 48 -2.07 -1.80 15.79
C VAL A 48 -2.28 -2.28 17.24
N ALA A 49 -2.13 -1.39 18.22
CA ALA A 49 -2.37 -1.74 19.61
C ALA A 49 -3.84 -2.17 19.85
N GLU A 50 -4.81 -1.48 19.25
CA GLU A 50 -6.23 -1.84 19.32
C GLU A 50 -6.49 -3.23 18.72
N VAL A 51 -5.94 -3.51 17.53
CA VAL A 51 -6.06 -4.84 16.89
C VAL A 51 -5.54 -5.93 17.81
N VAL A 52 -4.36 -5.74 18.40
CA VAL A 52 -3.73 -6.76 19.25
C VAL A 52 -4.49 -6.93 20.57
N GLN A 53 -4.84 -5.82 21.23
CA GLN A 53 -5.36 -5.85 22.59
C GLN A 53 -6.88 -6.12 22.65
N GLN A 54 -7.63 -5.71 21.64
CA GLN A 54 -9.09 -5.83 21.63
C GLN A 54 -9.54 -6.89 20.63
N GLU A 55 -9.24 -6.67 19.35
CA GLU A 55 -9.78 -7.55 18.32
C GLU A 55 -9.21 -8.97 18.44
N TRP A 56 -7.88 -9.10 18.56
CA TRP A 56 -7.28 -10.43 18.71
C TRP A 56 -7.45 -10.99 20.13
N ALA A 57 -6.97 -10.30 21.15
CA ALA A 57 -6.92 -10.84 22.50
C ALA A 57 -8.31 -11.06 23.12
N GLN A 58 -9.30 -10.24 22.81
CA GLN A 58 -10.66 -10.34 23.34
C GLN A 58 -11.64 -10.97 22.35
N GLY A 59 -11.55 -10.62 21.09
CA GLY A 59 -12.46 -11.09 20.04
C GLY A 59 -12.16 -12.52 19.60
N LEU A 60 -10.87 -12.93 19.62
CA LEU A 60 -10.41 -14.24 19.18
C LEU A 60 -10.92 -14.58 17.77
N ILE A 61 -11.40 -15.80 17.56
CA ILE A 61 -11.91 -16.23 16.25
C ILE A 61 -13.12 -15.40 15.74
N ARG A 62 -13.89 -14.81 16.65
CA ARG A 62 -15.06 -13.99 16.26
C ARG A 62 -14.67 -12.73 15.50
N SER A 63 -13.47 -12.22 15.70
CA SER A 63 -12.98 -10.99 15.05
C SER A 63 -12.87 -11.11 13.52
N TRP A 64 -12.86 -12.31 12.97
CA TRP A 64 -13.02 -12.49 11.53
C TRP A 64 -14.29 -11.82 11.00
N ASN A 65 -15.38 -11.90 11.75
CA ASN A 65 -16.67 -11.30 11.41
C ASN A 65 -16.87 -9.97 12.15
N ASP A 66 -16.75 -9.97 13.49
CA ASP A 66 -17.13 -8.84 14.35
C ASP A 66 -16.24 -7.60 14.11
N ALA A 67 -14.93 -7.80 13.91
CA ALA A 67 -13.99 -6.74 13.53
C ALA A 67 -13.83 -6.61 12.00
N GLY A 68 -14.50 -7.46 11.22
CA GLY A 68 -14.54 -7.41 9.77
C GLY A 68 -13.20 -7.76 9.09
N TRP A 69 -12.36 -8.60 9.70
CA TRP A 69 -11.08 -8.99 9.12
C TRP A 69 -11.22 -9.71 7.79
N ILE A 70 -12.26 -10.56 7.66
CA ILE A 70 -12.48 -11.32 6.41
C ILE A 70 -12.74 -10.42 5.20
N SER A 71 -13.39 -9.27 5.41
CA SER A 71 -13.72 -8.32 4.35
C SER A 71 -12.70 -7.17 4.23
N LEU A 72 -11.73 -7.08 5.14
CA LEU A 72 -10.79 -5.95 5.19
C LEU A 72 -10.00 -5.76 3.90
N PRO A 73 -9.44 -6.81 3.28
CA PRO A 73 -8.70 -6.68 2.02
C PRO A 73 -9.52 -6.03 0.91
N GLN A 74 -10.79 -6.44 0.78
CA GLN A 74 -11.69 -5.89 -0.24
C GLN A 74 -12.11 -4.45 0.10
N ARG A 75 -12.49 -4.18 1.35
CA ARG A 75 -12.88 -2.83 1.78
C ARG A 75 -11.77 -1.81 1.57
N LEU A 76 -10.52 -2.19 1.86
CA LEU A 76 -9.37 -1.33 1.59
C LEU A 76 -9.19 -1.14 0.08
N GLY A 77 -9.35 -2.19 -0.71
CA GLY A 77 -9.32 -2.10 -2.17
C GLY A 77 -10.34 -1.10 -2.67
N ASP A 78 -11.58 -1.21 -2.24
CA ASP A 78 -12.66 -0.31 -2.66
C ASP A 78 -12.41 1.16 -2.28
N GLN A 79 -11.76 1.42 -1.14
CA GLN A 79 -11.36 2.78 -0.75
C GLN A 79 -10.28 3.38 -1.66
N PHE A 80 -9.36 2.55 -2.15
CA PHE A 80 -8.27 2.98 -3.04
C PHE A 80 -8.64 2.96 -4.53
N ALA A 81 -9.65 2.20 -4.90
CA ALA A 81 -10.08 2.02 -6.28
C ALA A 81 -10.25 3.34 -7.07
N PRO A 82 -10.90 4.40 -6.51
CA PRO A 82 -11.07 5.66 -7.22
C PRO A 82 -9.75 6.36 -7.56
N TRP A 83 -8.71 6.19 -6.74
CA TRP A 83 -7.39 6.82 -6.96
C TRP A 83 -6.64 6.17 -8.13
N LEU A 84 -6.97 4.92 -8.43
CA LEU A 84 -6.41 4.15 -9.55
C LEU A 84 -7.32 4.16 -10.79
N GLY A 85 -8.49 4.82 -10.70
CA GLY A 85 -9.44 4.89 -11.81
C GLY A 85 -10.16 3.57 -12.10
N VAL A 86 -10.27 2.69 -11.10
CA VAL A 86 -10.97 1.39 -11.20
C VAL A 86 -12.23 1.38 -10.33
N GLY A 87 -13.13 0.43 -10.57
CA GLY A 87 -14.38 0.29 -9.84
C GLY A 87 -14.26 -0.48 -8.53
N ALA A 88 -15.33 -0.46 -7.73
CA ALA A 88 -15.44 -1.30 -6.54
C ALA A 88 -15.37 -2.78 -6.94
N GLY A 89 -14.69 -3.59 -6.15
CA GLY A 89 -14.47 -5.01 -6.42
C GLY A 89 -13.30 -5.34 -7.35
N GLU A 90 -12.70 -4.34 -7.99
CA GLU A 90 -11.59 -4.56 -8.94
C GLU A 90 -10.20 -4.45 -8.31
N LEU A 91 -10.12 -3.98 -7.06
CA LEU A 91 -8.87 -3.85 -6.30
C LEU A 91 -8.97 -4.60 -4.98
N VAL A 92 -7.91 -5.30 -4.61
CA VAL A 92 -7.80 -6.00 -3.34
C VAL A 92 -6.41 -5.80 -2.75
N PHE A 93 -6.33 -5.56 -1.43
CA PHE A 93 -5.07 -5.56 -0.70
C PHE A 93 -4.79 -6.97 -0.16
N THR A 94 -3.73 -7.60 -0.63
CA THR A 94 -3.38 -8.96 -0.24
C THR A 94 -1.87 -9.18 -0.36
N ASP A 95 -1.33 -10.10 0.42
CA ASP A 95 0.04 -10.60 0.35
C ASP A 95 1.16 -9.55 0.15
N THR A 96 2.31 -10.01 -0.31
CA THR A 96 3.45 -9.18 -0.71
C THR A 96 3.53 -9.06 -2.23
N ALA A 97 4.30 -8.10 -2.73
CA ALA A 97 4.54 -7.91 -4.16
C ALA A 97 5.04 -9.20 -4.83
N SER A 98 5.98 -9.92 -4.20
CA SER A 98 6.53 -11.18 -4.74
C SER A 98 5.49 -12.27 -4.85
N ILE A 99 4.65 -12.46 -3.81
CA ILE A 99 3.59 -13.47 -3.83
C ILE A 99 2.52 -13.10 -4.86
N ASN A 100 2.12 -11.84 -4.92
CA ASN A 100 1.13 -11.38 -5.90
C ASN A 100 1.67 -11.51 -7.33
N LEU A 101 2.93 -11.18 -7.57
CA LEU A 101 3.58 -11.39 -8.86
C LEU A 101 3.55 -12.86 -9.27
N TYR A 102 3.90 -13.77 -8.36
CA TYR A 102 3.80 -15.22 -8.60
C TYR A 102 2.38 -15.65 -8.99
N LYS A 103 1.38 -15.20 -8.24
CA LYS A 103 -0.03 -15.51 -8.52
C LYS A 103 -0.45 -15.03 -9.91
N VAL A 104 -0.14 -13.78 -10.25
CA VAL A 104 -0.50 -13.17 -11.53
C VAL A 104 0.23 -13.86 -12.69
N LEU A 105 1.54 -14.10 -12.56
CA LEU A 105 2.31 -14.79 -13.59
C LEU A 105 1.83 -16.23 -13.83
N THR A 106 1.48 -16.94 -12.75
CA THR A 106 0.96 -18.31 -12.86
C THR A 106 -0.39 -18.33 -13.57
N ALA A 107 -1.28 -17.41 -13.23
CA ALA A 107 -2.58 -17.27 -13.88
C ALA A 107 -2.42 -16.88 -15.35
N ALA A 108 -1.59 -15.89 -15.65
CA ALA A 108 -1.31 -15.45 -17.03
C ALA A 108 -0.70 -16.56 -17.89
N ALA A 109 0.24 -17.33 -17.32
CA ALA A 109 0.86 -18.46 -18.03
C ALA A 109 -0.15 -19.59 -18.31
N ARG A 110 -1.12 -19.80 -17.42
CA ARG A 110 -2.21 -20.76 -17.64
C ARG A 110 -3.13 -20.31 -18.78
N ILE A 111 -3.59 -19.05 -18.73
CA ILE A 111 -4.42 -18.45 -19.79
C ILE A 111 -3.68 -18.52 -21.13
N ALA A 112 -2.41 -18.11 -21.17
CA ALA A 112 -1.63 -18.12 -22.40
C ALA A 112 -1.44 -19.53 -22.99
N ARG A 113 -1.38 -20.58 -22.16
CA ARG A 113 -1.35 -21.97 -22.66
C ARG A 113 -2.64 -22.39 -23.33
N GLU A 114 -3.77 -21.91 -22.83
CA GLU A 114 -5.09 -22.23 -23.38
C GLU A 114 -5.35 -21.44 -24.67
N ASP A 115 -5.08 -20.12 -24.64
CA ASP A 115 -5.44 -19.19 -25.73
C ASP A 115 -4.37 -19.15 -26.84
N ALA A 116 -3.10 -19.34 -26.51
CA ALA A 116 -1.99 -19.18 -27.43
C ALA A 116 -0.86 -20.19 -27.16
N PRO A 117 -1.08 -21.50 -27.35
CA PRO A 117 -0.14 -22.55 -26.96
C PRO A 117 1.22 -22.47 -27.64
N GLN A 118 1.31 -21.75 -28.76
CA GLN A 118 2.58 -21.48 -29.47
C GLN A 118 3.48 -20.46 -28.75
N ARG A 119 2.95 -19.64 -27.83
CA ARG A 119 3.70 -18.65 -27.06
C ARG A 119 4.35 -19.31 -25.85
N LYS A 120 5.64 -19.63 -25.95
CA LYS A 120 6.40 -20.36 -24.93
C LYS A 120 7.50 -19.52 -24.26
N ARG A 121 7.56 -18.22 -24.55
CA ARG A 121 8.60 -17.34 -24.00
C ARG A 121 7.99 -16.31 -23.09
N LEU A 122 8.62 -16.14 -21.92
CA LEU A 122 8.37 -15.06 -20.98
C LEU A 122 9.50 -14.03 -21.16
N ILE A 123 9.15 -12.77 -21.34
CA ILE A 123 10.12 -11.70 -21.53
C ILE A 123 10.06 -10.80 -20.29
N SER A 124 11.23 -10.47 -19.76
CA SER A 124 11.38 -9.60 -18.60
C SER A 124 12.60 -8.70 -18.78
N GLU A 125 12.72 -7.67 -17.99
CA GLU A 125 13.89 -6.80 -17.96
C GLU A 125 14.99 -7.41 -17.10
N ARG A 126 16.26 -7.18 -17.51
CA ARG A 126 17.43 -7.64 -16.76
C ARG A 126 17.65 -6.86 -15.46
N SER A 127 17.15 -5.63 -15.41
CA SER A 127 17.31 -4.68 -14.31
C SER A 127 16.12 -4.67 -13.33
N ASN A 128 15.24 -5.66 -13.39
CA ASN A 128 14.17 -5.79 -12.40
C ASN A 128 14.71 -5.92 -10.99
N PHE A 129 13.92 -5.48 -10.03
CA PHE A 129 14.20 -5.66 -8.62
C PHE A 129 14.40 -7.15 -8.31
N PRO A 130 15.45 -7.51 -7.52
CA PRO A 130 15.80 -8.92 -7.22
C PRO A 130 14.71 -9.68 -6.48
#